data_88b2088c6c2988b679629ef321933cf7
#
_entry.id   88b2088c6c2988b679629ef321933cf7
#
_cell.length_a   1.000
_cell.length_b   1.000
_cell.length_c   1.000
_cell.angle_alpha   90.00
_cell.angle_beta   90.00
_cell.angle_gamma   90.00
#
_symmetry.space_group_name_H-M   'P 1'
#
loop_
_entity.id
_entity.type
_entity.pdbx_description
1 polymer ?
#
loop_
_entity_poly.entity_id
_entity_poly.type
_entity_poly.pdbx_seq_one_letter_code
_entity_poly.pdbx_strand_id
1 'polypeptide(L)'
;MVRSASLLILVFLLQSCAALFPKPQRPRYPRYDQAYKKPPRGFDNIKKKVALLPFFNESPFGKEDLAITASEEFRKELSRARDYIFDDEGAAIFGESRDIYAGGGMKLATLARKAKISGINLVIYGRIVDAKVTQKADEIGLVRKTRSYAESILEIKVFDVQANKEVYSSKKDGNVNDSSYKLFNAEREAAIEYQRGLLRYSIKVAARRFVPDVAKLGAKLDWTGRVAKIIGSKIYINAGRVSGINKGDILRVLTDGSDIFDPETGAMLGVSKGQVKGTLEVIDYFGEDGAVAVLHSGGTVTEGDFVQLY
;
A
#
# COMPACT_ATOMS: atom_id res chain seq x y z
N MET A 1 -11.77 -40.21 -59.25
CA MET A 1 -11.46 -40.45 -57.82
C MET A 1 -10.17 -39.82 -57.28
N VAL A 2 -9.53 -38.88 -57.96
CA VAL A 2 -8.22 -38.30 -57.54
C VAL A 2 -8.36 -36.86 -56.98
N ARG A 3 -9.52 -36.22 -57.14
CA ARG A 3 -9.73 -34.81 -56.65
C ARG A 3 -10.13 -34.65 -55.17
N SER A 4 -10.59 -35.72 -54.52
CA SER A 4 -11.03 -35.68 -53.10
C SER A 4 -9.86 -35.91 -52.09
N ALA A 5 -8.80 -36.55 -52.49
CA ALA A 5 -7.64 -36.82 -51.64
C ALA A 5 -6.77 -35.61 -51.40
N SER A 6 -6.64 -34.70 -52.39
CA SER A 6 -5.84 -33.48 -52.28
C SER A 6 -6.45 -32.43 -51.35
N LEU A 7 -7.79 -32.40 -51.22
CA LEU A 7 -8.48 -31.45 -50.36
C LEU A 7 -8.35 -31.82 -48.86
N LEU A 8 -8.34 -33.13 -48.57
CA LEU A 8 -8.16 -33.65 -47.19
C LEU A 8 -6.75 -33.41 -46.66
N ILE A 9 -5.73 -33.48 -47.51
CA ILE A 9 -4.33 -33.24 -47.10
C ILE A 9 -4.12 -31.74 -46.80
N LEU A 10 -4.77 -30.85 -47.57
CA LEU A 10 -4.67 -29.41 -47.35
C LEU A 10 -5.32 -28.96 -46.01
N VAL A 11 -6.43 -29.59 -45.61
CA VAL A 11 -7.09 -29.30 -44.31
C VAL A 11 -6.26 -29.81 -43.13
N PHE A 12 -5.54 -30.92 -43.27
CA PHE A 12 -4.65 -31.41 -42.20
C PHE A 12 -3.40 -30.58 -42.02
N LEU A 13 -2.86 -29.97 -43.08
CA LEU A 13 -1.71 -29.09 -43.00
C LEU A 13 -2.04 -27.72 -42.34
N LEU A 14 -3.29 -27.26 -42.39
CA LEU A 14 -3.72 -26.03 -41.71
C LEU A 14 -3.94 -26.20 -40.21
N GLN A 15 -4.19 -27.42 -39.72
CA GLN A 15 -4.34 -27.69 -38.30
C GLN A 15 -3.02 -27.83 -37.53
N SER A 16 -1.91 -28.13 -38.21
CA SER A 16 -0.61 -28.32 -37.55
C SER A 16 0.15 -27.02 -37.26
N CYS A 17 -0.20 -25.90 -37.89
CA CYS A 17 0.48 -24.62 -37.64
C CYS A 17 0.12 -23.94 -36.30
N ALA A 18 -0.95 -24.35 -35.64
CA ALA A 18 -1.35 -23.79 -34.36
C ALA A 18 -0.49 -24.26 -33.16
N ALA A 19 0.24 -25.37 -33.34
CA ALA A 19 1.09 -25.95 -32.31
C ALA A 19 2.52 -25.40 -32.27
N LEU A 20 2.95 -24.64 -33.29
CA LEU A 20 4.30 -24.14 -33.43
C LEU A 20 4.54 -22.77 -32.78
N PHE A 21 3.47 -22.11 -32.33
CA PHE A 21 3.59 -20.84 -31.60
C PHE A 21 3.14 -21.07 -30.16
N PRO A 22 4.06 -21.22 -29.19
CA PRO A 22 3.66 -21.27 -27.78
C PRO A 22 2.92 -19.96 -27.48
N LYS A 23 1.66 -20.07 -27.06
CA LYS A 23 0.88 -18.92 -26.60
C LYS A 23 1.71 -18.19 -25.56
N PRO A 24 1.94 -16.86 -25.69
CA PRO A 24 2.69 -16.11 -24.70
C PRO A 24 2.02 -16.37 -23.34
N GLN A 25 2.75 -17.04 -22.46
CA GLN A 25 2.29 -17.25 -21.10
C GLN A 25 2.20 -15.86 -20.47
N ARG A 26 0.98 -15.40 -20.20
CA ARG A 26 0.79 -14.20 -19.40
C ARG A 26 1.51 -14.46 -18.09
N PRO A 27 2.37 -13.54 -17.61
CA PRO A 27 2.93 -13.68 -16.29
C PRO A 27 1.76 -13.85 -15.32
N ARG A 28 1.66 -15.02 -14.70
CA ARG A 28 0.71 -15.28 -13.63
C ARG A 28 1.23 -14.54 -12.41
N TYR A 29 0.85 -13.28 -12.28
CA TYR A 29 0.97 -12.65 -10.98
C TYR A 29 0.15 -13.49 -10.01
N PRO A 30 0.74 -13.91 -8.88
CA PRO A 30 -0.04 -14.60 -7.87
C PRO A 30 -1.26 -13.72 -7.57
N ARG A 31 -2.46 -14.26 -7.74
CA ARG A 31 -3.65 -13.53 -7.33
C ARG A 31 -3.45 -13.25 -5.85
N TYR A 32 -3.67 -12.00 -5.46
CA TYR A 32 -3.54 -11.55 -4.07
C TYR A 32 -4.31 -12.46 -3.11
N ASP A 33 -5.48 -12.93 -3.52
CA ASP A 33 -6.35 -13.89 -2.83
C ASP A 33 -5.71 -15.27 -2.58
N GLN A 34 -4.70 -15.70 -3.35
CA GLN A 34 -3.99 -16.97 -3.15
C GLN A 34 -2.76 -16.86 -2.25
N ALA A 35 -2.17 -15.67 -2.14
CA ALA A 35 -0.99 -15.42 -1.28
C ALA A 35 -1.36 -15.10 0.17
N TYR A 36 -2.59 -14.65 0.41
CA TYR A 36 -3.07 -14.23 1.72
C TYR A 36 -3.94 -15.32 2.33
N LYS A 37 -3.35 -16.21 3.12
CA LYS A 37 -4.12 -17.07 4.03
C LYS A 37 -4.66 -16.19 5.14
N LYS A 38 -5.99 -15.98 5.14
CA LYS A 38 -6.71 -15.27 6.19
C LYS A 38 -6.33 -15.85 7.55
N PRO A 39 -5.86 -15.03 8.51
CA PRO A 39 -5.58 -15.50 9.86
C PRO A 39 -6.85 -16.05 10.55
N PRO A 40 -6.72 -16.83 11.64
CA PRO A 40 -7.87 -17.43 12.32
C PRO A 40 -8.88 -16.39 12.82
N ARG A 41 -10.17 -16.72 12.75
CA ARG A 41 -11.26 -15.83 13.16
C ARG A 41 -11.12 -15.40 14.61
N GLY A 42 -11.01 -14.10 14.84
CA GLY A 42 -10.99 -13.49 16.15
C GLY A 42 -10.80 -11.98 16.11
N PHE A 43 -9.86 -11.51 15.27
CA PHE A 43 -9.46 -10.10 15.23
C PHE A 43 -9.32 -9.55 13.79
N ASP A 44 -9.85 -10.27 12.80
CA ASP A 44 -9.44 -10.21 11.39
C ASP A 44 -10.11 -9.11 10.56
N ASN A 45 -10.90 -8.22 11.14
CA ASN A 45 -11.65 -7.24 10.36
C ASN A 45 -11.37 -5.78 10.74
N ILE A 46 -10.48 -5.52 11.71
CA ILE A 46 -10.20 -4.13 12.08
C ILE A 46 -9.19 -3.52 11.15
N LYS A 47 -9.64 -2.48 10.46
CA LYS A 47 -8.85 -1.73 9.50
C LYS A 47 -8.05 -0.66 10.22
N LYS A 48 -6.83 -0.44 9.75
CA LYS A 48 -5.96 0.62 10.24
C LYS A 48 -6.12 1.89 9.41
N LYS A 49 -6.19 3.04 10.06
CA LYS A 49 -6.19 4.34 9.38
C LYS A 49 -4.77 4.65 8.89
N VAL A 50 -4.66 4.92 7.60
CA VAL A 50 -3.38 5.13 6.91
C VAL A 50 -3.36 6.49 6.25
N ALA A 51 -2.34 7.27 6.56
CA ALA A 51 -1.95 8.45 5.79
C ALA A 51 -1.02 8.00 4.65
N LEU A 52 -1.52 8.03 3.41
CA LEU A 52 -0.69 7.81 2.23
C LEU A 52 -0.29 9.16 1.66
N LEU A 53 1.00 9.49 1.76
CA LEU A 53 1.53 10.74 1.25
C LEU A 53 1.76 10.66 -0.26
N PRO A 54 1.57 11.76 -1.00
CA PRO A 54 1.94 11.81 -2.40
C PRO A 54 3.41 11.44 -2.58
N PHE A 55 3.68 10.49 -3.49
CA PHE A 55 5.05 10.13 -3.82
C PHE A 55 5.69 11.25 -4.64
N PHE A 56 7.00 11.24 -4.76
CA PHE A 56 7.71 12.17 -5.61
C PHE A 56 8.71 11.44 -6.53
N ASN A 57 9.11 12.12 -7.59
CA ASN A 57 9.99 11.55 -8.60
C ASN A 57 11.36 12.21 -8.52
N GLU A 58 12.41 11.40 -8.27
CA GLU A 58 13.81 11.83 -8.32
C GLU A 58 14.48 11.49 -9.65
N SER A 59 13.82 10.67 -10.49
CA SER A 59 14.39 10.31 -11.78
C SER A 59 14.34 11.47 -12.77
N PRO A 60 15.23 11.51 -13.75
CA PRO A 60 15.25 12.56 -14.79
C PRO A 60 14.06 12.47 -15.76
N PHE A 61 13.28 11.39 -15.72
CA PHE A 61 12.18 11.14 -16.64
C PHE A 61 10.81 11.29 -15.97
N GLY A 62 9.83 11.72 -16.77
CA GLY A 62 8.41 11.64 -16.45
C GLY A 62 7.89 12.64 -15.43
N LYS A 63 8.73 13.49 -14.86
CA LYS A 63 8.34 14.55 -13.91
C LYS A 63 7.35 14.03 -12.83
N GLU A 64 6.41 14.88 -12.42
CA GLU A 64 5.40 14.61 -11.39
C GLU A 64 4.35 13.59 -11.82
N ASP A 65 4.06 13.47 -13.10
CA ASP A 65 3.07 12.54 -13.66
C ASP A 65 3.33 11.06 -13.28
N LEU A 66 4.60 10.65 -13.24
CA LEU A 66 4.96 9.31 -12.79
C LEU A 66 4.74 9.12 -11.28
N ALA A 67 5.00 10.15 -10.49
CA ALA A 67 4.79 10.12 -9.05
C ALA A 67 3.30 9.97 -8.69
N ILE A 68 2.45 10.73 -9.37
CA ILE A 68 0.98 10.61 -9.27
C ILE A 68 0.56 9.18 -9.65
N THR A 69 1.03 8.69 -10.80
CA THR A 69 0.74 7.31 -11.24
C THR A 69 1.16 6.26 -10.20
N ALA A 70 2.31 6.43 -9.56
CA ALA A 70 2.81 5.51 -8.55
C ALA A 70 1.92 5.52 -7.29
N SER A 71 1.57 6.71 -6.80
CA SER A 71 0.71 6.88 -5.61
C SER A 71 -0.68 6.30 -5.83
N GLU A 72 -1.31 6.61 -6.96
CA GLU A 72 -2.66 6.15 -7.31
C GLU A 72 -2.71 4.63 -7.49
N GLU A 73 -1.76 4.05 -8.23
CA GLU A 73 -1.74 2.61 -8.44
C GLU A 73 -1.46 1.85 -7.14
N PHE A 74 -0.54 2.35 -6.30
CA PHE A 74 -0.27 1.75 -5.00
C PHE A 74 -1.51 1.81 -4.10
N ARG A 75 -2.16 2.98 -4.00
CA ARG A 75 -3.41 3.16 -3.25
C ARG A 75 -4.51 2.21 -3.72
N LYS A 76 -4.73 2.16 -5.04
CA LYS A 76 -5.73 1.31 -5.67
C LYS A 76 -5.52 -0.17 -5.37
N GLU A 77 -4.30 -0.64 -5.47
CA GLU A 77 -4.00 -2.05 -5.21
C GLU A 77 -4.04 -2.36 -3.69
N LEU A 78 -3.54 -1.46 -2.84
CA LEU A 78 -3.56 -1.65 -1.39
C LEU A 78 -4.99 -1.60 -0.81
N SER A 79 -5.88 -0.79 -1.38
CA SER A 79 -7.29 -0.73 -0.96
C SER A 79 -8.04 -2.07 -1.14
N ARG A 80 -7.57 -2.92 -2.05
CA ARG A 80 -8.13 -4.27 -2.26
C ARG A 80 -7.81 -5.24 -1.12
N ALA A 81 -6.78 -4.95 -0.35
CA ALA A 81 -6.39 -5.75 0.82
C ALA A 81 -7.41 -5.67 1.96
N ARG A 82 -8.27 -4.67 1.98
CA ARG A 82 -9.33 -4.41 2.97
C ARG A 82 -8.85 -4.25 4.41
N ASP A 83 -7.55 -4.17 4.64
CA ASP A 83 -6.94 -4.03 5.97
C ASP A 83 -6.74 -2.55 6.36
N TYR A 84 -7.02 -1.64 5.42
CA TYR A 84 -6.69 -0.23 5.55
C TYR A 84 -7.86 0.69 5.19
N ILE A 85 -7.92 1.82 5.88
CA ILE A 85 -8.74 2.99 5.55
C ILE A 85 -7.77 4.13 5.26
N PHE A 86 -7.84 4.72 4.07
CA PHE A 86 -7.04 5.89 3.74
C PHE A 86 -7.69 7.15 4.31
N ASP A 87 -6.91 7.89 5.09
CA ASP A 87 -7.30 9.16 5.70
C ASP A 87 -6.53 10.30 5.02
N ASP A 88 -7.18 10.92 4.04
CA ASP A 88 -6.56 11.99 3.25
C ASP A 88 -6.45 13.29 4.03
N GLU A 89 -7.39 13.60 4.93
CA GLU A 89 -7.32 14.76 5.81
C GLU A 89 -6.17 14.61 6.80
N GLY A 90 -6.05 13.42 7.39
CA GLY A 90 -4.93 13.09 8.27
C GLY A 90 -3.58 13.07 7.55
N ALA A 91 -3.55 12.68 6.28
CA ALA A 91 -2.32 12.73 5.48
C ALA A 91 -1.79 14.17 5.30
N ALA A 92 -2.67 15.16 5.23
CA ALA A 92 -2.27 16.58 5.12
C ALA A 92 -1.40 17.07 6.30
N ILE A 93 -1.48 16.41 7.47
CA ILE A 93 -0.64 16.72 8.64
C ILE A 93 0.85 16.55 8.32
N PHE A 94 1.16 15.58 7.44
CA PHE A 94 2.54 15.19 7.12
C PHE A 94 3.13 15.96 5.93
N GLY A 95 2.28 16.54 5.07
CA GLY A 95 2.70 17.14 3.82
C GLY A 95 3.09 16.10 2.77
N GLU A 96 4.12 16.37 1.98
CA GLU A 96 4.57 15.53 0.90
C GLU A 96 5.67 14.56 1.33
N SER A 97 5.78 13.43 0.63
CA SER A 97 6.87 12.45 0.84
C SER A 97 8.24 13.10 0.75
N ARG A 98 8.43 14.05 -0.18
CA ARG A 98 9.69 14.78 -0.36
C ARG A 98 10.15 15.48 0.92
N ASP A 99 9.22 16.11 1.63
CA ASP A 99 9.50 16.80 2.88
C ASP A 99 9.93 15.85 4.00
N ILE A 100 9.33 14.66 4.01
CA ILE A 100 9.71 13.63 4.99
C ILE A 100 11.11 13.09 4.70
N TYR A 101 11.44 12.83 3.43
CA TYR A 101 12.79 12.40 3.07
C TYR A 101 13.84 13.47 3.38
N ALA A 102 13.55 14.75 3.13
CA ALA A 102 14.45 15.86 3.42
C ALA A 102 14.63 16.10 4.93
N GLY A 103 13.55 15.97 5.72
CA GLY A 103 13.58 16.24 7.17
C GLY A 103 14.01 15.05 8.02
N GLY A 104 14.16 13.87 7.42
CA GLY A 104 14.54 12.63 8.11
C GLY A 104 13.53 12.16 9.17
N GLY A 105 13.96 11.16 9.95
CA GLY A 105 13.11 10.52 10.97
C GLY A 105 12.63 11.45 12.08
N MET A 106 13.38 12.51 12.40
CA MET A 106 13.03 13.46 13.45
C MET A 106 11.77 14.27 13.09
N LYS A 107 11.63 14.73 11.84
CA LYS A 107 10.43 15.43 11.36
C LYS A 107 9.22 14.48 11.47
N LEU A 108 9.37 13.27 11.02
CA LEU A 108 8.31 12.28 11.04
C LEU A 108 7.86 11.92 12.46
N ALA A 109 8.80 11.73 13.39
CA ALA A 109 8.53 11.48 14.80
C ALA A 109 7.77 12.65 15.48
N THR A 110 8.10 13.88 15.12
CA THR A 110 7.39 15.06 15.63
C THR A 110 5.97 15.13 15.12
N LEU A 111 5.75 14.85 13.84
CA LEU A 111 4.43 14.83 13.23
C LEU A 111 3.57 13.64 13.71
N ALA A 112 4.19 12.52 14.06
CA ALA A 112 3.51 11.35 14.59
C ALA A 112 2.70 11.65 15.86
N ARG A 113 3.18 12.54 16.74
CA ARG A 113 2.40 12.99 17.92
C ARG A 113 1.07 13.64 17.53
N LYS A 114 1.06 14.47 16.49
CA LYS A 114 -0.18 15.07 15.97
C LYS A 114 -1.07 14.01 15.32
N ALA A 115 -0.49 13.09 14.57
CA ALA A 115 -1.18 12.01 13.89
C ALA A 115 -1.86 11.04 14.86
N LYS A 116 -1.26 10.79 16.03
CA LYS A 116 -1.89 10.02 17.11
C LYS A 116 -3.25 10.63 17.51
N ILE A 117 -3.36 11.94 17.55
CA ILE A 117 -4.61 12.63 17.90
C ILE A 117 -5.69 12.38 16.86
N SER A 118 -5.35 12.32 15.58
CA SER A 118 -6.27 12.01 14.47
C SER A 118 -6.58 10.53 14.33
N GLY A 119 -5.91 9.66 15.11
CA GLY A 119 -6.13 8.20 15.07
C GLY A 119 -5.48 7.51 13.90
N ILE A 120 -4.49 8.15 13.24
CA ILE A 120 -3.70 7.53 12.18
C ILE A 120 -2.80 6.46 12.79
N ASN A 121 -2.84 5.26 12.24
CA ASN A 121 -2.00 4.16 12.68
C ASN A 121 -0.67 4.12 11.92
N LEU A 122 -0.71 4.32 10.60
CA LEU A 122 0.45 4.20 9.73
C LEU A 122 0.58 5.41 8.81
N VAL A 123 1.80 5.78 8.50
CA VAL A 123 2.14 6.72 7.44
C VAL A 123 2.92 5.98 6.36
N ILE A 124 2.45 6.04 5.13
CA ILE A 124 3.12 5.46 3.97
C ILE A 124 3.61 6.59 3.09
N TYR A 125 4.88 6.56 2.75
CA TYR A 125 5.51 7.55 1.91
C TYR A 125 6.53 6.89 0.97
N GLY A 126 6.79 7.50 -0.17
CA GLY A 126 7.61 6.87 -1.18
C GLY A 126 8.16 7.82 -2.22
N ARG A 127 9.06 7.28 -3.03
CA ARG A 127 9.66 7.98 -4.16
C ARG A 127 9.96 7.04 -5.32
N ILE A 128 10.05 7.61 -6.51
CA ILE A 128 10.65 6.97 -7.67
C ILE A 128 12.13 7.32 -7.62
N VAL A 129 12.97 6.30 -7.43
CA VAL A 129 14.42 6.45 -7.34
C VAL A 129 15.03 6.57 -8.72
N ASP A 130 14.55 5.73 -9.65
CA ASP A 130 15.01 5.70 -11.03
C ASP A 130 13.87 5.30 -11.98
N ALA A 131 13.91 5.83 -13.18
CA ALA A 131 13.00 5.48 -14.26
C ALA A 131 13.68 5.76 -15.61
N LYS A 132 13.68 4.78 -16.49
CA LYS A 132 14.32 4.90 -17.81
C LYS A 132 13.63 4.07 -18.87
N VAL A 133 13.77 4.49 -20.12
CA VAL A 133 13.37 3.72 -21.31
C VAL A 133 14.61 3.46 -22.15
N THR A 134 14.83 2.20 -22.48
CA THR A 134 15.95 1.76 -23.32
C THR A 134 15.40 1.09 -24.56
N GLN A 135 15.98 1.40 -25.72
CA GLN A 135 15.67 0.74 -26.98
C GLN A 135 16.82 -0.20 -27.34
N LYS A 136 16.48 -1.46 -27.67
CA LYS A 136 17.42 -2.45 -28.18
C LYS A 136 16.98 -2.87 -29.58
N ALA A 137 17.90 -2.76 -30.54
CA ALA A 137 17.69 -3.29 -31.87
C ALA A 137 18.02 -4.78 -31.87
N ASP A 138 17.14 -5.59 -32.47
CA ASP A 138 17.39 -7.02 -32.68
C ASP A 138 18.29 -7.14 -33.92
N GLU A 139 19.51 -7.67 -33.78
CA GLU A 139 20.48 -7.76 -34.85
C GLU A 139 20.31 -8.98 -35.78
N ILE A 140 19.28 -9.80 -35.53
CA ILE A 140 19.06 -11.07 -36.24
C ILE A 140 18.05 -10.84 -37.38
N GLY A 141 18.54 -10.78 -38.62
CA GLY A 141 17.77 -10.86 -39.85
C GLY A 141 17.58 -9.54 -40.63
N LEU A 142 16.97 -9.67 -41.82
CA LEU A 142 16.70 -8.58 -42.75
C LEU A 142 15.71 -7.51 -42.25
N VAL A 143 15.01 -7.78 -41.14
CA VAL A 143 14.03 -6.86 -40.54
C VAL A 143 14.55 -6.45 -39.17
N ARG A 144 15.08 -5.23 -39.05
CA ARG A 144 15.46 -4.64 -37.76
C ARG A 144 14.19 -4.35 -36.95
N LYS A 145 13.90 -5.16 -35.94
CA LYS A 145 12.86 -4.86 -34.95
C LYS A 145 13.52 -4.18 -33.75
N THR A 146 13.17 -2.93 -33.51
CA THR A 146 13.55 -2.23 -32.27
C THR A 146 12.56 -2.60 -31.18
N ARG A 147 13.06 -2.99 -30.03
CA ARG A 147 12.24 -3.26 -28.83
C ARG A 147 12.53 -2.22 -27.76
N SER A 148 11.49 -1.64 -27.22
CA SER A 148 11.59 -0.71 -26.10
C SER A 148 11.39 -1.43 -24.77
N TYR A 149 12.22 -1.11 -23.80
CA TYR A 149 12.19 -1.60 -22.44
C TYR A 149 12.05 -0.41 -21.51
N ALA A 150 11.09 -0.46 -20.58
CA ALA A 150 11.01 0.51 -19.50
C ALA A 150 11.33 -0.16 -18.17
N GLU A 151 12.15 0.49 -17.41
CA GLU A 151 12.56 0.07 -16.08
C GLU A 151 12.28 1.20 -15.10
N SER A 152 11.79 0.86 -13.91
CA SER A 152 11.58 1.82 -12.82
C SER A 152 11.96 1.19 -11.49
N ILE A 153 12.44 2.01 -10.56
CA ILE A 153 12.75 1.62 -9.19
C ILE A 153 11.98 2.54 -8.26
N LEU A 154 11.07 1.96 -7.48
CA LEU A 154 10.34 2.65 -6.43
C LEU A 154 10.92 2.28 -5.07
N GLU A 155 10.93 3.24 -4.17
CA GLU A 155 11.16 3.05 -2.74
C GLU A 155 9.91 3.44 -1.96
N ILE A 156 9.42 2.53 -1.11
CA ILE A 156 8.30 2.79 -0.22
C ILE A 156 8.71 2.47 1.20
N LYS A 157 8.34 3.37 2.11
CA LYS A 157 8.55 3.26 3.53
C LYS A 157 7.24 3.34 4.28
N VAL A 158 7.15 2.62 5.41
CA VAL A 158 6.00 2.65 6.30
C VAL A 158 6.47 2.98 7.71
N PHE A 159 5.85 3.97 8.30
CA PHE A 159 6.09 4.43 9.65
C PHE A 159 4.90 4.09 10.54
N ASP A 160 5.16 3.43 11.65
CA ASP A 160 4.17 3.14 12.68
C ASP A 160 4.09 4.35 13.64
N VAL A 161 2.92 4.99 13.64
CA VAL A 161 2.66 6.20 14.43
C VAL A 161 2.68 5.89 15.93
N GLN A 162 2.18 4.71 16.33
CA GLN A 162 2.13 4.32 17.74
C GLN A 162 3.51 3.96 18.28
N ALA A 163 4.26 3.15 17.53
CA ALA A 163 5.62 2.76 17.90
C ALA A 163 6.65 3.88 17.65
N ASN A 164 6.25 4.94 16.96
CA ASN A 164 7.09 6.08 16.57
C ASN A 164 8.37 5.67 15.84
N LYS A 165 8.28 4.69 14.94
CA LYS A 165 9.43 4.17 14.19
C LYS A 165 9.06 3.71 12.79
N GLU A 166 10.04 3.69 11.90
CA GLU A 166 9.94 3.06 10.60
C GLU A 166 9.90 1.52 10.77
N VAL A 167 8.86 0.89 10.25
CA VAL A 167 8.62 -0.55 10.37
C VAL A 167 8.79 -1.30 9.06
N TYR A 168 8.91 -0.57 7.96
CA TYR A 168 9.15 -1.12 6.63
C TYR A 168 9.88 -0.12 5.75
N SER A 169 10.89 -0.60 5.05
CA SER A 169 11.61 0.13 4.00
C SER A 169 12.04 -0.86 2.94
N SER A 170 11.70 -0.63 1.70
CA SER A 170 12.07 -1.51 0.60
C SER A 170 12.12 -0.77 -0.72
N LYS A 171 12.92 -1.30 -1.66
CA LYS A 171 12.95 -0.90 -3.06
C LYS A 171 12.46 -2.06 -3.92
N LYS A 172 11.61 -1.76 -4.90
CA LYS A 172 11.10 -2.73 -5.88
C LYS A 172 11.26 -2.15 -7.28
N ASP A 173 11.60 -3.02 -8.20
CA ASP A 173 11.73 -2.71 -9.61
C ASP A 173 10.45 -3.01 -10.37
N GLY A 174 10.23 -2.33 -11.49
CA GLY A 174 9.22 -2.64 -12.48
C GLY A 174 9.88 -2.71 -13.85
N ASN A 175 9.87 -3.90 -14.46
CA ASN A 175 10.48 -4.13 -15.77
C ASN A 175 9.40 -4.54 -16.75
N VAL A 176 9.28 -3.82 -17.85
CA VAL A 176 8.30 -4.09 -18.91
C VAL A 176 8.93 -3.89 -20.27
N ASN A 177 8.38 -4.57 -21.27
CA ASN A 177 8.80 -4.45 -22.67
C ASN A 177 7.57 -4.31 -23.58
N ASP A 178 7.80 -4.04 -24.87
CA ASP A 178 6.76 -3.84 -25.87
C ASP A 178 5.76 -5.00 -25.96
N SER A 179 6.22 -6.23 -25.78
CA SER A 179 5.34 -7.41 -25.82
C SER A 179 4.40 -7.47 -24.61
N SER A 180 4.79 -6.84 -23.50
CA SER A 180 3.98 -6.72 -22.28
C SER A 180 2.95 -5.60 -22.36
N TYR A 181 3.27 -4.57 -23.16
CA TYR A 181 2.45 -3.41 -23.40
C TYR A 181 1.87 -3.49 -24.81
N LYS A 182 0.71 -4.10 -24.97
CA LYS A 182 0.06 -4.32 -26.28
C LYS A 182 -0.23 -3.00 -26.99
N LEU A 183 0.69 -2.53 -27.85
CA LEU A 183 0.46 -1.47 -28.79
C LEU A 183 0.81 -1.95 -30.22
N PHE A 184 -0.13 -1.78 -31.13
CA PHE A 184 -0.20 -2.45 -32.42
C PHE A 184 0.50 -1.72 -33.57
N ASN A 185 1.29 -0.64 -33.34
CA ASN A 185 1.88 0.14 -34.44
C ASN A 185 3.37 0.41 -34.23
N ALA A 186 4.21 -0.18 -35.06
CA ALA A 186 5.67 -0.01 -35.06
C ALA A 186 6.13 1.45 -35.26
N GLU A 187 5.38 2.28 -35.97
CA GLU A 187 5.69 3.70 -36.19
C GLU A 187 5.53 4.57 -34.93
N ARG A 188 4.85 4.09 -33.90
CA ARG A 188 4.64 4.80 -32.63
C ARG A 188 5.68 4.50 -31.55
N GLU A 189 6.53 3.51 -31.74
CA GLU A 189 7.51 3.07 -30.72
C GLU A 189 8.53 4.16 -30.36
N ALA A 190 8.84 5.06 -31.29
CA ALA A 190 9.71 6.22 -31.07
C ALA A 190 8.97 7.44 -30.49
N ALA A 191 7.63 7.42 -30.45
CA ALA A 191 6.87 8.56 -29.97
C ALA A 191 7.04 8.74 -28.45
N ILE A 192 7.23 9.98 -28.01
CA ILE A 192 7.40 10.34 -26.59
C ILE A 192 6.23 9.79 -25.73
N GLU A 193 5.01 9.86 -26.27
CA GLU A 193 3.82 9.35 -25.55
C GLU A 193 3.83 7.83 -25.35
N TYR A 194 4.37 7.09 -26.33
CA TYR A 194 4.56 5.65 -26.20
C TYR A 194 5.55 5.32 -25.06
N GLN A 195 6.70 5.98 -25.05
CA GLN A 195 7.72 5.80 -24.01
C GLN A 195 7.16 6.17 -22.62
N ARG A 196 6.39 7.24 -22.51
CA ARG A 196 5.69 7.62 -21.30
C ARG A 196 4.69 6.54 -20.85
N GLY A 197 3.90 6.01 -21.77
CA GLY A 197 2.94 4.93 -21.48
C GLY A 197 3.63 3.67 -20.97
N LEU A 198 4.74 3.27 -21.59
CA LEU A 198 5.53 2.13 -21.18
C LEU A 198 6.14 2.35 -19.78
N LEU A 199 6.63 3.56 -19.52
CA LEU A 199 7.18 3.94 -18.23
C LEU A 199 6.12 3.95 -17.12
N ARG A 200 4.94 4.52 -17.37
CA ARG A 200 3.80 4.44 -16.44
C ARG A 200 3.45 2.98 -16.12
N TYR A 201 3.50 2.11 -17.12
CA TYR A 201 3.21 0.69 -16.89
C TYR A 201 4.28 0.02 -16.03
N SER A 202 5.57 0.33 -16.22
CA SER A 202 6.64 -0.16 -15.35
C SER A 202 6.46 0.30 -13.90
N ILE A 203 6.10 1.57 -13.68
CA ILE A 203 5.76 2.13 -12.37
C ILE A 203 4.60 1.36 -11.71
N LYS A 204 3.55 1.07 -12.45
CA LYS A 204 2.41 0.27 -11.94
C LYS A 204 2.85 -1.14 -11.51
N VAL A 205 3.72 -1.77 -12.30
CA VAL A 205 4.28 -3.08 -11.95
C VAL A 205 5.10 -3.00 -10.67
N ALA A 206 5.97 -2.01 -10.53
CA ALA A 206 6.75 -1.81 -9.31
C ALA A 206 5.86 -1.55 -8.08
N ALA A 207 4.88 -0.66 -8.19
CA ALA A 207 3.96 -0.31 -7.11
C ALA A 207 3.20 -1.54 -6.57
N ARG A 208 2.68 -2.38 -7.47
CA ARG A 208 1.97 -3.61 -7.11
C ARG A 208 2.81 -4.60 -6.31
N ARG A 209 4.12 -4.64 -6.54
CA ARG A 209 5.02 -5.57 -5.85
C ARG A 209 5.17 -5.28 -4.35
N PHE A 210 4.84 -4.08 -3.89
CA PHE A 210 4.85 -3.73 -2.47
C PHE A 210 3.61 -4.19 -1.70
N VAL A 211 2.48 -4.33 -2.39
CA VAL A 211 1.18 -4.57 -1.75
C VAL A 211 1.17 -5.80 -0.84
N PRO A 212 1.71 -6.97 -1.24
CA PRO A 212 1.71 -8.15 -0.37
C PRO A 212 2.52 -7.94 0.92
N ASP A 213 3.63 -7.19 0.85
CA ASP A 213 4.48 -6.94 2.00
C ASP A 213 3.79 -5.99 2.98
N VAL A 214 3.23 -4.89 2.45
CA VAL A 214 2.51 -3.88 3.26
C VAL A 214 1.23 -4.48 3.87
N ALA A 215 0.50 -5.32 3.13
CA ALA A 215 -0.66 -6.00 3.66
C ALA A 215 -0.30 -6.96 4.82
N LYS A 216 0.77 -7.75 4.67
CA LYS A 216 1.28 -8.61 5.76
C LYS A 216 1.71 -7.80 6.98
N LEU A 217 2.29 -6.61 6.75
CA LEU A 217 2.67 -5.70 7.83
C LEU A 217 1.43 -5.24 8.60
N GLY A 218 0.38 -4.82 7.91
CA GLY A 218 -0.88 -4.41 8.52
C GLY A 218 -1.51 -5.47 9.41
N ALA A 219 -1.42 -6.74 9.01
CA ALA A 219 -1.92 -7.85 9.81
C ALA A 219 -1.12 -8.12 11.10
N LYS A 220 0.16 -7.69 11.14
CA LYS A 220 1.05 -7.92 12.30
C LYS A 220 1.03 -6.79 13.31
N LEU A 221 0.67 -5.58 12.89
CA LEU A 221 0.67 -4.41 13.75
C LEU A 221 -0.63 -4.36 14.55
N ASP A 222 -0.54 -3.99 15.81
CA ASP A 222 -1.72 -3.77 16.65
C ASP A 222 -2.55 -2.59 16.12
N TRP A 223 -3.86 -2.75 16.13
CA TRP A 223 -4.75 -1.64 15.87
C TRP A 223 -4.89 -0.78 17.12
N THR A 224 -4.92 0.52 16.96
CA THR A 224 -5.19 1.48 18.03
C THR A 224 -6.20 2.53 17.56
N GLY A 225 -7.21 2.76 18.39
CA GLY A 225 -8.10 3.91 18.32
C GLY A 225 -7.85 4.85 19.49
N ARG A 226 -8.73 5.85 19.64
CA ARG A 226 -8.61 6.86 20.70
C ARG A 226 -9.96 7.25 21.28
N VAL A 227 -9.98 7.55 22.58
CA VAL A 227 -11.09 8.24 23.22
C VAL A 227 -11.12 9.68 22.73
N ALA A 228 -12.11 10.02 21.93
CA ALA A 228 -12.26 11.35 21.33
C ALA A 228 -12.93 12.33 22.28
N LYS A 229 -14.01 11.86 22.98
CA LYS A 229 -14.82 12.69 23.90
C LYS A 229 -15.48 11.84 24.95
N ILE A 230 -15.75 12.44 26.11
CA ILE A 230 -16.55 11.83 27.19
C ILE A 230 -17.71 12.76 27.53
N ILE A 231 -18.94 12.24 27.45
CA ILE A 231 -20.15 12.99 27.78
C ILE A 231 -20.99 12.14 28.77
N GLY A 232 -21.00 12.52 30.02
CA GLY A 232 -21.63 11.70 31.07
C GLY A 232 -21.00 10.33 31.18
N SER A 233 -21.77 9.24 31.02
CA SER A 233 -21.29 7.86 31.02
C SER A 233 -20.90 7.35 29.63
N LYS A 234 -21.09 8.15 28.58
CA LYS A 234 -20.79 7.76 27.20
C LYS A 234 -19.41 8.21 26.79
N ILE A 235 -18.65 7.27 26.22
CA ILE A 235 -17.29 7.44 25.77
C ILE A 235 -17.29 7.31 24.24
N TYR A 236 -16.87 8.37 23.56
CA TYR A 236 -16.85 8.46 22.10
C TYR A 236 -15.45 8.09 21.59
N ILE A 237 -15.39 7.15 20.65
CA ILE A 237 -14.14 6.61 20.08
C ILE A 237 -14.07 6.95 18.61
N ASN A 238 -12.89 7.34 18.11
CA ASN A 238 -12.62 7.76 16.74
C ASN A 238 -12.52 6.59 15.73
N ALA A 239 -13.09 5.46 16.04
CA ALA A 239 -13.19 4.30 15.18
C ALA A 239 -14.53 3.60 15.43
N GLY A 240 -15.13 3.07 14.37
CA GLY A 240 -16.46 2.49 14.44
C GLY A 240 -16.68 1.38 13.43
N ARG A 241 -17.84 1.37 12.80
CA ARG A 241 -18.25 0.31 11.87
C ARG A 241 -17.32 0.19 10.65
N VAL A 242 -16.90 1.31 10.07
CA VAL A 242 -16.03 1.31 8.86
C VAL A 242 -14.65 0.76 9.22
N SER A 243 -14.16 1.08 10.41
CA SER A 243 -12.94 0.50 10.99
C SER A 243 -13.09 -0.98 11.38
N GLY A 244 -14.31 -1.53 11.40
CA GLY A 244 -14.57 -2.93 11.74
C GLY A 244 -14.87 -3.19 13.23
N ILE A 245 -15.11 -2.14 14.01
CA ILE A 245 -15.58 -2.25 15.39
C ILE A 245 -17.06 -2.64 15.39
N ASN A 246 -17.46 -3.60 16.22
CA ASN A 246 -18.84 -4.08 16.35
C ASN A 246 -19.42 -3.71 17.71
N LYS A 247 -20.77 -3.59 17.77
CA LYS A 247 -21.48 -3.48 19.04
C LYS A 247 -21.26 -4.74 19.85
N GLY A 248 -20.96 -4.59 21.15
CA GLY A 248 -20.58 -5.67 22.06
C GLY A 248 -19.08 -5.96 22.09
N ASP A 249 -18.27 -5.34 21.22
CA ASP A 249 -16.81 -5.49 21.31
C ASP A 249 -16.29 -4.87 22.62
N ILE A 250 -15.36 -5.58 23.23
CA ILE A 250 -14.65 -5.10 24.42
C ILE A 250 -13.32 -4.51 24.00
N LEU A 251 -13.07 -3.27 24.40
CA LEU A 251 -11.85 -2.56 24.12
C LEU A 251 -11.07 -2.33 25.41
N ARG A 252 -9.75 -2.56 25.39
CA ARG A 252 -8.85 -2.14 26.48
C ARG A 252 -8.54 -0.67 26.35
N VAL A 253 -8.57 0.07 27.44
CA VAL A 253 -8.11 1.45 27.51
C VAL A 253 -6.69 1.45 28.07
N LEU A 254 -5.80 2.17 27.39
CA LEU A 254 -4.39 2.27 27.75
C LEU A 254 -3.99 3.76 27.89
N THR A 255 -3.07 4.02 28.81
CA THR A 255 -2.37 5.29 28.83
C THR A 255 -1.49 5.44 27.61
N ASP A 256 -1.04 6.67 27.30
CA ASP A 256 0.05 6.84 26.33
C ASP A 256 1.33 6.15 26.85
N GLY A 257 2.07 5.55 25.97
CA GLY A 257 3.38 5.00 26.30
C GLY A 257 4.42 6.11 26.48
N SER A 258 5.50 5.79 27.19
CA SER A 258 6.63 6.70 27.35
C SER A 258 7.69 6.45 26.30
N ASP A 259 8.26 7.52 25.78
CA ASP A 259 9.41 7.44 24.86
C ASP A 259 10.61 6.83 25.61
N ILE A 260 11.25 5.84 25.01
CA ILE A 260 12.44 5.18 25.54
C ILE A 260 13.64 5.61 24.71
N PHE A 261 14.63 6.21 25.40
CA PHE A 261 15.87 6.65 24.79
C PHE A 261 17.05 5.79 25.31
N ASP A 262 18.02 5.57 24.46
CA ASP A 262 19.31 5.01 24.87
C ASP A 262 20.03 6.00 25.77
N PRO A 263 20.46 5.61 26.98
CA PRO A 263 21.04 6.54 27.94
C PRO A 263 22.43 7.04 27.54
N GLU A 264 23.16 6.32 26.67
CA GLU A 264 24.53 6.68 26.25
C GLU A 264 24.50 7.55 24.99
N THR A 265 23.66 7.19 24.02
CA THR A 265 23.63 7.87 22.71
C THR A 265 22.53 8.91 22.60
N GLY A 266 21.54 8.91 23.50
CA GLY A 266 20.33 9.74 23.40
C GLY A 266 19.41 9.34 22.25
N ALA A 267 19.71 8.25 21.55
CA ALA A 267 18.89 7.77 20.43
C ALA A 267 17.53 7.24 20.91
N MET A 268 16.47 7.59 20.20
CA MET A 268 15.15 7.04 20.48
C MET A 268 15.09 5.54 20.09
N LEU A 269 14.86 4.67 21.06
CA LEU A 269 14.73 3.24 20.89
C LEU A 269 13.30 2.81 20.55
N GLY A 270 12.29 3.60 20.96
CA GLY A 270 10.87 3.32 20.73
C GLY A 270 9.97 3.91 21.80
N VAL A 271 8.73 3.42 21.84
CA VAL A 271 7.72 3.81 22.83
C VAL A 271 7.33 2.58 23.66
N SER A 272 7.26 2.71 24.98
CA SER A 272 6.77 1.65 25.87
C SER A 272 5.28 1.41 25.63
N LYS A 273 4.80 0.22 25.97
CA LYS A 273 3.35 -0.02 26.00
C LYS A 273 2.75 0.77 27.18
N GLY A 274 1.63 1.45 26.90
CA GLY A 274 0.86 2.12 27.95
C GLY A 274 0.29 1.12 28.97
N GLN A 275 -0.01 1.60 30.16
CA GLN A 275 -0.65 0.80 31.21
C GLN A 275 -2.15 0.68 30.95
N VAL A 276 -2.72 -0.50 31.22
CA VAL A 276 -4.16 -0.74 31.10
C VAL A 276 -4.89 0.00 32.21
N LYS A 277 -5.83 0.88 31.87
CA LYS A 277 -6.69 1.64 32.80
C LYS A 277 -8.03 0.94 33.04
N GLY A 278 -8.54 0.21 32.07
CA GLY A 278 -9.83 -0.44 32.13
C GLY A 278 -10.27 -0.99 30.78
N THR A 279 -11.53 -1.36 30.70
CA THR A 279 -12.17 -1.85 29.47
C THR A 279 -13.46 -1.12 29.19
N LEU A 280 -13.77 -0.96 27.93
CA LEU A 280 -15.00 -0.36 27.40
C LEU A 280 -15.79 -1.40 26.63
N GLU A 281 -17.11 -1.32 26.69
CA GLU A 281 -18.03 -2.06 25.83
C GLU A 281 -18.64 -1.12 24.79
N VAL A 282 -18.56 -1.48 23.52
CA VAL A 282 -19.14 -0.71 22.41
C VAL A 282 -20.64 -0.94 22.37
N ILE A 283 -21.43 0.13 22.51
CA ILE A 283 -22.89 0.07 22.56
C ILE A 283 -23.57 0.63 21.31
N ASP A 284 -22.96 1.61 20.65
CA ASP A 284 -23.54 2.28 19.48
C ASP A 284 -22.49 2.88 18.57
N TYR A 285 -22.94 3.51 17.48
CA TYR A 285 -22.10 4.22 16.52
C TYR A 285 -22.54 5.68 16.37
N PHE A 286 -21.62 6.54 15.93
CA PHE A 286 -21.91 7.92 15.57
C PHE A 286 -21.01 8.39 14.42
N GLY A 287 -21.45 9.46 13.71
CA GLY A 287 -20.71 10.00 12.58
C GLY A 287 -20.46 8.98 11.48
N GLU A 288 -19.41 9.18 10.70
CA GLU A 288 -19.01 8.31 9.60
C GLU A 288 -18.33 7.03 10.10
N ASP A 289 -17.35 7.17 11.00
CA ASP A 289 -16.61 6.04 11.57
C ASP A 289 -16.26 6.28 13.05
N GLY A 290 -17.28 6.45 13.87
CA GLY A 290 -17.14 6.57 15.31
C GLY A 290 -17.97 5.53 16.07
N ALA A 291 -17.52 5.13 17.26
CA ALA A 291 -18.25 4.26 18.18
C ALA A 291 -18.54 4.96 19.51
N VAL A 292 -19.69 4.64 20.10
CA VAL A 292 -20.06 5.01 21.47
C VAL A 292 -19.86 3.78 22.35
N ALA A 293 -19.13 3.95 23.42
CA ALA A 293 -18.87 2.90 24.39
C ALA A 293 -19.25 3.35 25.81
N VAL A 294 -19.34 2.41 26.70
CA VAL A 294 -19.48 2.62 28.15
C VAL A 294 -18.37 1.91 28.89
N LEU A 295 -18.06 2.38 30.10
CA LEU A 295 -17.09 1.70 30.96
C LEU A 295 -17.63 0.32 31.36
N HIS A 296 -16.90 -0.74 30.99
CA HIS A 296 -17.21 -2.11 31.34
C HIS A 296 -16.54 -2.49 32.65
N SER A 297 -15.24 -2.21 32.80
CA SER A 297 -14.51 -2.43 34.06
C SER A 297 -13.28 -1.53 34.16
N GLY A 298 -12.77 -1.32 35.36
CA GLY A 298 -11.52 -0.63 35.64
C GLY A 298 -11.68 0.79 36.11
N GLY A 299 -10.64 1.61 35.90
CA GLY A 299 -10.50 2.94 36.48
C GLY A 299 -10.99 4.08 35.60
N THR A 300 -10.45 5.28 35.85
CA THR A 300 -10.84 6.51 35.18
C THR A 300 -10.30 6.54 33.74
N VAL A 301 -11.20 6.66 32.77
CA VAL A 301 -10.90 6.90 31.35
C VAL A 301 -10.85 8.42 31.11
N THR A 302 -9.92 8.88 30.33
CA THR A 302 -9.75 10.29 29.95
C THR A 302 -9.74 10.49 28.45
N GLU A 303 -10.16 11.66 28.00
CA GLU A 303 -10.06 12.03 26.60
C GLU A 303 -8.60 11.95 26.17
N GLY A 304 -8.36 11.35 25.00
CA GLY A 304 -7.02 11.10 24.49
C GLY A 304 -6.41 9.75 24.86
N ASP A 305 -6.99 8.97 25.77
CA ASP A 305 -6.54 7.59 26.04
C ASP A 305 -6.63 6.73 24.79
N PHE A 306 -5.71 5.77 24.65
CA PHE A 306 -5.74 4.80 23.57
C PHE A 306 -6.71 3.67 23.85
N VAL A 307 -7.30 3.14 22.81
CA VAL A 307 -8.12 1.93 22.87
C VAL A 307 -7.57 0.89 21.90
N GLN A 308 -7.58 -0.36 22.35
CA GLN A 308 -7.21 -1.54 21.57
C GLN A 308 -8.26 -2.62 21.78
N LEU A 309 -8.36 -3.55 20.83
CA LEU A 309 -9.17 -4.76 21.08
C LEU A 309 -8.61 -5.53 22.27
N TYR A 310 -9.56 -6.09 23.06
CA TYR A 310 -9.21 -6.92 24.20
C TYR A 310 -8.71 -8.28 23.76
#